data_86b676d3b1a4e5869815d503d1168258
#
_entry.id   86b676d3b1a4e5869815d503d1168258
#
_cell.length_a   1.000
_cell.length_b   1.000
_cell.length_c   1.000
_cell.angle_alpha   90.00
_cell.angle_beta   90.00
_cell.angle_gamma   90.00
#
_symmetry.space_group_name_H-M   'P 1'
#
loop_
_entity.id
_entity.type
_entity.pdbx_description
1 polymer ?
#
loop_
_entity_poly.entity_id
_entity_poly.type
_entity_poly.pdbx_seq_one_letter_code
_entity_poly.pdbx_strand_id
1 'polypeptide(L)'
;MAQLPSIPKGTRDYSPEIMVKRNYIFDTIKSVFKLYGYMPLETPAMENLSTLMGKYGEEGDKLLFKILNSGDFIGNIPDQELVEKNSIKLTNKISEKGLRYDLTVPFARFVVQHQSELTFPFKRYQIQPVWRADRPQKGRYREFYQCDVDVVGSDSLLHEVELIQMVDEVYRRLKIKVRLLINNRKILAGIAEIIGYPDQLTDITVAIDKMDKIGLDKVNAELREKGITEEAIVKLQPILNLEGSNSEKLEKLKTILQDSPIGLKGVEELSMVFDYLKDVDIRTEIKLDLTLARGLSYYTGAIFEVKALDVQIGSITGGGRYDDLTGIFGLKNMSGVGISFGADRIFDVLNQLDLFPKDNMTTTQILFVNFGKQEERYCLPLLKQLREAGINAEIYPEAAKMKKQMTYADKKEIPFVALIGENEMQEGIISLKNMLSGEQHNVTMEELVERLKR
;
A
#
# COMPACT_ATOMS: atom_id res chain seq x y z
N MET A 1 -18.67 -37.30 -6.70
CA MET A 1 -17.29 -36.92 -6.25
C MET A 1 -17.39 -35.62 -5.50
N ALA A 2 -16.82 -35.51 -4.29
CA ALA A 2 -16.79 -34.25 -3.57
C ALA A 2 -15.90 -33.26 -4.37
N GLN A 3 -16.40 -32.07 -4.62
CA GLN A 3 -15.63 -31.02 -5.27
C GLN A 3 -14.52 -30.55 -4.29
N LEU A 4 -13.27 -30.59 -4.71
CA LEU A 4 -12.18 -30.06 -3.91
C LEU A 4 -12.35 -28.54 -3.73
N PRO A 5 -12.23 -28.03 -2.51
CA PRO A 5 -12.34 -26.60 -2.26
C PRO A 5 -11.22 -25.84 -2.99
N SER A 6 -11.55 -24.68 -3.53
CA SER A 6 -10.60 -23.80 -4.22
C SER A 6 -10.97 -22.34 -3.99
N ILE A 7 -10.00 -21.45 -4.15
CA ILE A 7 -10.18 -20.00 -4.07
C ILE A 7 -10.18 -19.38 -5.47
N PRO A 8 -10.79 -18.19 -5.67
CA PRO A 8 -10.76 -17.48 -6.94
C PRO A 8 -9.34 -17.19 -7.40
N LYS A 9 -9.07 -17.31 -8.71
CA LYS A 9 -7.76 -17.04 -9.29
C LYS A 9 -7.32 -15.59 -9.04
N GLY A 10 -6.14 -15.42 -8.44
CA GLY A 10 -5.57 -14.10 -8.13
C GLY A 10 -5.92 -13.58 -6.73
N THR A 11 -6.60 -14.39 -5.91
CA THR A 11 -6.77 -14.19 -4.48
C THR A 11 -5.90 -15.15 -3.69
N ARG A 12 -5.76 -14.96 -2.37
CA ARG A 12 -4.88 -15.78 -1.52
C ARG A 12 -5.46 -15.94 -0.12
N ASP A 13 -5.28 -17.11 0.46
CA ASP A 13 -5.35 -17.31 1.90
C ASP A 13 -4.01 -16.91 2.55
N TYR A 14 -4.09 -16.41 3.76
CA TYR A 14 -2.91 -16.04 4.54
C TYR A 14 -2.89 -16.88 5.82
N SER A 15 -1.85 -17.72 5.97
CA SER A 15 -1.62 -18.49 7.19
C SER A 15 -1.30 -17.55 8.37
N PRO A 16 -1.42 -18.01 9.63
CA PRO A 16 -1.05 -17.21 10.79
C PRO A 16 0.34 -16.60 10.71
N GLU A 17 1.34 -17.36 10.26
CA GLU A 17 2.73 -16.88 10.14
C GLU A 17 2.82 -15.74 9.09
N ILE A 18 2.12 -15.88 7.96
CA ILE A 18 2.06 -14.82 6.94
C ILE A 18 1.36 -13.59 7.50
N MET A 19 0.29 -13.78 8.30
CA MET A 19 -0.43 -12.65 8.90
C MET A 19 0.40 -11.91 9.95
N VAL A 20 1.22 -12.57 10.75
CA VAL A 20 2.17 -11.91 11.65
C VAL A 20 3.12 -10.99 10.86
N LYS A 21 3.71 -11.49 9.76
CA LYS A 21 4.56 -10.70 8.86
C LYS A 21 3.82 -9.51 8.24
N ARG A 22 2.58 -9.72 7.81
CA ARG A 22 1.75 -8.64 7.23
C ARG A 22 1.41 -7.57 8.26
N ASN A 23 1.06 -7.97 9.49
CA ASN A 23 0.77 -7.04 10.58
C ASN A 23 1.99 -6.20 10.94
N TYR A 24 3.20 -6.77 10.93
CA TYR A 24 4.45 -6.01 11.10
C TYR A 24 4.55 -4.86 10.08
N ILE A 25 4.21 -5.11 8.80
CA ILE A 25 4.20 -4.06 7.77
C ILE A 25 3.12 -3.02 8.07
N PHE A 26 1.88 -3.46 8.33
CA PHE A 26 0.77 -2.55 8.60
C PHE A 26 1.01 -1.69 9.83
N ASP A 27 1.52 -2.26 10.91
CA ASP A 27 1.75 -1.54 12.18
C ASP A 27 2.93 -0.56 12.04
N THR A 28 3.97 -0.92 11.28
CA THR A 28 5.06 -0.01 10.94
C THR A 28 4.52 1.21 10.18
N ILE A 29 3.73 1.00 9.12
CA ILE A 29 3.15 2.08 8.31
C ILE A 29 2.19 2.94 9.14
N LYS A 30 1.27 2.31 9.89
CA LYS A 30 0.33 3.03 10.79
C LYS A 30 1.06 3.89 11.81
N SER A 31 2.13 3.37 12.39
CA SER A 31 2.89 4.11 13.40
C SER A 31 3.50 5.38 12.83
N VAL A 32 3.98 5.34 11.58
CA VAL A 32 4.51 6.52 10.89
C VAL A 32 3.38 7.51 10.58
N PHE A 33 2.26 7.07 9.99
CA PHE A 33 1.13 7.96 9.68
C PHE A 33 0.64 8.73 10.91
N LYS A 34 0.58 8.07 12.07
CA LYS A 34 0.20 8.71 13.34
C LYS A 34 1.16 9.80 13.78
N LEU A 35 2.48 9.67 13.52
CA LEU A 35 3.47 10.70 13.88
C LEU A 35 3.22 12.02 13.16
N TYR A 36 2.63 11.98 11.95
CA TYR A 36 2.31 13.15 11.14
C TYR A 36 0.87 13.64 11.33
N GLY A 37 0.13 13.11 12.32
CA GLY A 37 -1.22 13.56 12.67
C GLY A 37 -2.33 13.06 11.75
N TYR A 38 -2.09 11.99 10.98
CA TYR A 38 -3.13 11.39 10.13
C TYR A 38 -4.04 10.48 10.96
N MET A 39 -5.35 10.58 10.72
CA MET A 39 -6.38 9.82 11.41
C MET A 39 -6.88 8.62 10.60
N PRO A 40 -7.24 7.50 11.25
CA PRO A 40 -7.76 6.34 10.55
C PRO A 40 -9.14 6.60 9.94
N LEU A 41 -9.36 6.09 8.73
CA LEU A 41 -10.65 6.11 8.04
C LEU A 41 -10.89 4.75 7.39
N GLU A 42 -12.15 4.34 7.28
CA GLU A 42 -12.59 3.21 6.47
C GLU A 42 -13.80 3.58 5.62
N THR A 43 -13.86 3.05 4.41
CA THR A 43 -15.02 3.14 3.51
C THR A 43 -15.51 1.74 3.17
N PRO A 44 -16.74 1.56 2.71
CA PRO A 44 -17.26 0.25 2.31
C PRO A 44 -16.44 -0.42 1.21
N ALA A 45 -16.35 -1.74 1.21
CA ALA A 45 -15.73 -2.52 0.14
C ALA A 45 -16.52 -2.42 -1.18
N MET A 46 -17.84 -2.30 -1.06
CA MET A 46 -18.79 -2.11 -2.17
C MET A 46 -19.14 -0.64 -2.30
N GLU A 47 -19.05 -0.12 -3.51
CA GLU A 47 -19.47 1.22 -3.89
C GLU A 47 -20.58 1.12 -4.96
N ASN A 48 -21.39 2.18 -5.09
CA ASN A 48 -22.27 2.29 -6.24
C ASN A 48 -21.44 2.30 -7.53
N LEU A 49 -21.86 1.56 -8.53
CA LEU A 49 -21.11 1.47 -9.78
C LEU A 49 -20.93 2.83 -10.46
N SER A 50 -21.93 3.73 -10.32
CA SER A 50 -21.86 5.12 -10.76
C SER A 50 -20.76 5.95 -10.07
N THR A 51 -20.38 5.59 -8.85
CA THR A 51 -19.24 6.19 -8.13
C THR A 51 -17.91 5.78 -8.73
N LEU A 52 -17.81 4.55 -9.24
CA LEU A 52 -16.56 3.96 -9.73
C LEU A 52 -16.34 4.19 -11.23
N MET A 53 -17.40 4.03 -12.06
CA MET A 53 -17.29 4.11 -13.52
C MET A 53 -16.90 5.50 -14.01
N GLY A 54 -16.04 5.54 -15.02
CA GLY A 54 -15.56 6.77 -15.64
C GLY A 54 -14.51 7.56 -14.84
N LYS A 55 -13.99 6.97 -13.73
CA LYS A 55 -13.02 7.64 -12.85
C LYS A 55 -11.58 7.17 -13.07
N TYR A 56 -11.42 6.01 -13.66
CA TYR A 56 -10.11 5.34 -13.82
C TYR A 56 -9.64 5.28 -15.29
N GLY A 57 -10.38 5.91 -16.20
CA GLY A 57 -10.17 5.79 -17.65
C GLY A 57 -10.71 4.45 -18.18
N GLU A 58 -10.70 4.29 -19.51
CA GLU A 58 -11.27 3.11 -20.17
C GLU A 58 -10.66 1.78 -19.74
N GLU A 59 -9.34 1.77 -19.51
CA GLU A 59 -8.64 0.56 -19.07
C GLU A 59 -9.04 0.19 -17.62
N GLY A 60 -9.07 1.17 -16.71
CA GLY A 60 -9.48 0.95 -15.33
C GLY A 60 -10.93 0.48 -15.22
N ASP A 61 -11.83 1.04 -15.99
CA ASP A 61 -13.25 0.64 -16.00
C ASP A 61 -13.47 -0.81 -16.45
N LYS A 62 -12.60 -1.34 -17.33
CA LYS A 62 -12.59 -2.77 -17.71
C LYS A 62 -12.13 -3.68 -16.59
N LEU A 63 -11.34 -3.15 -15.65
CA LEU A 63 -10.77 -3.90 -14.52
C LEU A 63 -11.64 -3.86 -13.26
N LEU A 64 -12.77 -3.14 -13.26
CA LEU A 64 -13.71 -3.12 -12.15
C LEU A 64 -14.45 -4.46 -12.00
N PHE A 65 -14.44 -5.01 -10.79
CA PHE A 65 -15.33 -6.10 -10.42
C PHE A 65 -16.75 -5.57 -10.19
N LYS A 66 -17.68 -6.02 -11.00
CA LYS A 66 -19.11 -5.67 -10.95
C LYS A 66 -19.86 -6.74 -10.19
N ILE A 67 -20.79 -6.34 -9.33
CA ILE A 67 -21.59 -7.24 -8.49
C ILE A 67 -22.99 -7.30 -9.08
N LEU A 68 -23.43 -8.50 -9.46
CA LEU A 68 -24.80 -8.71 -9.94
C LEU A 68 -25.80 -8.33 -8.85
N ASN A 69 -26.93 -7.73 -9.25
CA ASN A 69 -28.03 -7.43 -8.36
C ASN A 69 -28.59 -8.73 -7.75
N SER A 70 -29.04 -8.67 -6.52
CA SER A 70 -29.62 -9.84 -5.84
C SER A 70 -30.99 -10.22 -6.44
N GLY A 71 -31.32 -11.49 -6.37
CA GLY A 71 -32.58 -12.01 -6.92
C GLY A 71 -32.55 -12.25 -8.43
N ASP A 72 -33.63 -12.06 -9.11
CA ASP A 72 -33.71 -12.18 -10.57
C ASP A 72 -33.21 -10.93 -11.25
N PHE A 73 -31.86 -10.87 -11.50
CA PHE A 73 -31.17 -9.70 -12.05
C PHE A 73 -31.40 -9.51 -13.56
N ILE A 74 -32.11 -10.44 -14.25
CA ILE A 74 -32.45 -10.31 -15.67
C ILE A 74 -33.94 -10.17 -15.93
N GLY A 75 -34.81 -10.43 -14.94
CA GLY A 75 -36.27 -10.51 -15.10
C GLY A 75 -36.94 -9.24 -15.64
N ASN A 76 -36.31 -8.07 -15.42
CA ASN A 76 -36.82 -6.78 -15.93
C ASN A 76 -36.13 -6.32 -17.21
N ILE A 77 -35.28 -7.16 -17.85
CA ILE A 77 -34.57 -6.80 -19.07
C ILE A 77 -35.37 -7.27 -20.28
N PRO A 78 -35.64 -6.39 -21.26
CA PRO A 78 -36.29 -6.80 -22.50
C PRO A 78 -35.50 -7.89 -23.24
N ASP A 79 -36.21 -8.91 -23.75
CA ASP A 79 -35.56 -10.01 -24.49
C ASP A 79 -34.68 -9.53 -25.65
N GLN A 80 -35.05 -8.45 -26.33
CA GLN A 80 -34.30 -7.87 -27.39
C GLN A 80 -32.88 -7.42 -26.93
N GLU A 81 -32.78 -6.85 -25.74
CA GLU A 81 -31.47 -6.40 -25.19
C GLU A 81 -30.59 -7.59 -24.78
N LEU A 82 -31.19 -8.68 -24.32
CA LEU A 82 -30.49 -9.94 -24.05
C LEU A 82 -29.94 -10.55 -25.33
N VAL A 83 -30.71 -10.49 -26.42
CA VAL A 83 -30.31 -10.99 -27.74
C VAL A 83 -29.18 -10.14 -28.34
N GLU A 84 -29.18 -8.81 -28.13
CA GLU A 84 -28.12 -7.88 -28.58
C GLU A 84 -26.75 -8.20 -27.96
N LYS A 85 -26.69 -8.86 -26.81
CA LYS A 85 -25.45 -9.21 -26.08
C LYS A 85 -24.52 -8.03 -25.82
N ASN A 86 -25.08 -6.82 -25.68
CA ASN A 86 -24.29 -5.62 -25.41
C ASN A 86 -23.96 -5.55 -23.90
N SER A 87 -22.78 -6.02 -23.51
CA SER A 87 -22.37 -6.08 -22.11
C SER A 87 -22.31 -4.71 -21.43
N ILE A 88 -22.04 -3.62 -22.14
CA ILE A 88 -21.98 -2.27 -21.56
C ILE A 88 -23.38 -1.78 -21.19
N LYS A 89 -24.37 -1.96 -22.07
CA LYS A 89 -25.77 -1.60 -21.80
C LYS A 89 -26.35 -2.47 -20.68
N LEU A 90 -26.10 -3.79 -20.72
CA LEU A 90 -26.59 -4.73 -19.73
C LEU A 90 -26.01 -4.49 -18.35
N THR A 91 -24.73 -4.19 -18.26
CA THR A 91 -24.05 -3.98 -16.96
C THR A 91 -24.79 -2.97 -16.09
N ASN A 92 -25.18 -1.83 -16.61
CA ASN A 92 -25.87 -0.78 -15.85
C ASN A 92 -27.27 -1.20 -15.34
N LYS A 93 -27.86 -2.27 -15.91
CA LYS A 93 -29.16 -2.79 -15.52
C LYS A 93 -29.09 -3.95 -14.53
N ILE A 94 -28.04 -4.77 -14.64
CA ILE A 94 -27.87 -6.00 -13.83
C ILE A 94 -26.89 -5.82 -12.66
N SER A 95 -26.19 -4.68 -12.59
CA SER A 95 -25.16 -4.41 -11.60
C SER A 95 -25.19 -2.94 -11.17
N GLU A 96 -25.70 -2.68 -9.99
CA GLU A 96 -25.72 -1.34 -9.37
C GLU A 96 -24.48 -1.08 -8.53
N LYS A 97 -23.72 -2.11 -8.20
CA LYS A 97 -22.59 -2.07 -7.26
C LYS A 97 -21.35 -2.71 -7.87
N GLY A 98 -20.20 -2.25 -7.42
CA GLY A 98 -18.91 -2.83 -7.73
C GLY A 98 -18.01 -2.90 -6.51
N LEU A 99 -16.95 -3.71 -6.58
CA LEU A 99 -15.88 -3.66 -5.60
C LEU A 99 -14.98 -2.46 -5.90
N ARG A 100 -14.58 -1.73 -4.86
CA ARG A 100 -13.68 -0.57 -5.00
C ARG A 100 -12.35 -0.96 -5.65
N TYR A 101 -11.93 -0.16 -6.61
CA TYR A 101 -10.71 -0.34 -7.39
C TYR A 101 -9.46 0.21 -6.67
N ASP A 102 -9.66 1.30 -5.94
CA ASP A 102 -8.71 1.98 -5.08
C ASP A 102 -9.40 2.51 -3.81
N LEU A 103 -8.65 3.20 -2.97
CA LEU A 103 -9.20 3.85 -1.77
C LEU A 103 -9.41 5.36 -1.96
N THR A 104 -8.90 5.95 -3.04
CA THR A 104 -8.91 7.41 -3.28
C THR A 104 -10.27 7.89 -3.79
N VAL A 105 -10.89 7.20 -4.74
CA VAL A 105 -12.23 7.56 -5.26
C VAL A 105 -13.32 7.40 -4.18
N PRO A 106 -13.37 6.29 -3.41
CA PRO A 106 -14.25 6.21 -2.23
C PRO A 106 -14.00 7.28 -1.18
N PHE A 107 -12.74 7.67 -0.97
CA PHE A 107 -12.39 8.76 -0.08
C PHE A 107 -12.91 10.11 -0.58
N ALA A 108 -12.76 10.43 -1.86
CA ALA A 108 -13.31 11.66 -2.44
C ALA A 108 -14.84 11.73 -2.28
N ARG A 109 -15.56 10.62 -2.51
CA ARG A 109 -16.99 10.52 -2.23
C ARG A 109 -17.30 10.78 -0.74
N PHE A 110 -16.52 10.18 0.17
CA PHE A 110 -16.67 10.38 1.63
C PHE A 110 -16.51 11.86 2.01
N VAL A 111 -15.46 12.52 1.51
CA VAL A 111 -15.20 13.94 1.77
C VAL A 111 -16.39 14.81 1.34
N VAL A 112 -16.95 14.56 0.16
CA VAL A 112 -18.12 15.33 -0.33
C VAL A 112 -19.35 15.10 0.52
N GLN A 113 -19.62 13.85 0.92
CA GLN A 113 -20.79 13.52 1.74
C GLN A 113 -20.72 14.08 3.17
N HIS A 114 -19.51 14.22 3.73
CA HIS A 114 -19.29 14.63 5.11
C HIS A 114 -18.61 16.00 5.23
N GLN A 115 -18.58 16.81 4.15
CA GLN A 115 -17.83 18.08 4.11
C GLN A 115 -18.16 19.04 5.26
N SER A 116 -19.40 19.05 5.74
CA SER A 116 -19.85 19.91 6.86
C SER A 116 -19.39 19.42 8.25
N GLU A 117 -18.94 18.16 8.33
CA GLU A 117 -18.48 17.53 9.57
C GLU A 117 -16.95 17.49 9.67
N LEU A 118 -16.26 17.71 8.54
CA LEU A 118 -14.80 17.61 8.44
C LEU A 118 -14.13 18.95 8.71
N THR A 119 -13.00 18.91 9.41
CA THR A 119 -12.11 20.06 9.56
C THR A 119 -11.00 19.98 8.52
N PHE A 120 -10.86 21.04 7.71
CA PHE A 120 -9.82 21.11 6.68
C PHE A 120 -8.60 21.94 7.16
N PRO A 121 -7.36 21.59 6.74
CA PRO A 121 -7.00 20.42 5.91
C PRO A 121 -7.31 19.11 6.63
N PHE A 122 -7.96 18.18 5.93
CA PHE A 122 -8.32 16.88 6.48
C PHE A 122 -7.26 15.84 6.12
N LYS A 123 -6.59 15.28 7.15
CA LYS A 123 -5.53 14.28 7.04
C LYS A 123 -6.06 12.90 7.44
N ARG A 124 -6.06 11.94 6.52
CA ARG A 124 -6.53 10.57 6.79
C ARG A 124 -5.52 9.53 6.36
N TYR A 125 -5.53 8.36 6.98
CA TYR A 125 -4.96 7.14 6.42
C TYR A 125 -6.01 6.02 6.37
N GLN A 126 -5.84 5.09 5.42
CA GLN A 126 -6.75 3.97 5.21
C GLN A 126 -5.95 2.74 4.77
N ILE A 127 -6.12 1.62 5.48
CA ILE A 127 -5.44 0.36 5.17
C ILE A 127 -6.50 -0.70 4.97
N GLN A 128 -6.84 -0.96 3.72
CA GLN A 128 -7.93 -1.87 3.36
C GLN A 128 -7.64 -2.58 2.04
N PRO A 129 -8.33 -3.72 1.75
CA PRO A 129 -8.21 -4.40 0.48
C PRO A 129 -8.92 -3.64 -0.65
N VAL A 130 -8.40 -3.81 -1.86
CA VAL A 130 -8.97 -3.33 -3.13
C VAL A 130 -8.95 -4.44 -4.15
N TRP A 131 -9.77 -4.31 -5.21
CA TRP A 131 -9.99 -5.38 -6.18
C TRP A 131 -9.81 -4.88 -7.60
N ARG A 132 -8.96 -5.56 -8.36
CA ARG A 132 -8.72 -5.27 -9.77
C ARG A 132 -8.74 -6.55 -10.58
N ALA A 133 -9.50 -6.61 -11.67
CA ALA A 133 -9.61 -7.79 -12.53
C ALA A 133 -8.36 -7.99 -13.42
N ASP A 134 -7.20 -7.59 -12.94
CA ASP A 134 -5.91 -7.76 -13.60
C ASP A 134 -5.59 -9.23 -13.90
N ARG A 135 -4.71 -9.45 -14.89
CA ARG A 135 -4.10 -10.76 -15.11
C ARG A 135 -3.12 -11.04 -13.97
N PRO A 136 -3.34 -12.07 -13.14
CA PRO A 136 -2.48 -12.38 -12.01
C PRO A 136 -1.05 -12.72 -12.44
N GLN A 137 -0.07 -12.13 -11.76
CA GLN A 137 1.36 -12.42 -11.89
C GLN A 137 2.08 -12.08 -10.57
N LYS A 138 3.36 -12.42 -10.43
CA LYS A 138 4.14 -12.08 -9.23
C LYS A 138 4.06 -10.57 -8.93
N GLY A 139 3.66 -10.22 -7.70
CA GLY A 139 3.46 -8.82 -7.26
C GLY A 139 2.23 -8.13 -7.86
N ARG A 140 1.31 -8.85 -8.54
CA ARG A 140 0.06 -8.33 -9.08
C ARG A 140 -1.08 -9.32 -8.86
N TYR A 141 -1.95 -8.99 -7.93
CA TYR A 141 -3.06 -9.81 -7.47
C TYR A 141 -4.38 -9.15 -7.81
N ARG A 142 -5.47 -9.91 -7.77
CA ARG A 142 -6.83 -9.40 -7.96
C ARG A 142 -7.44 -8.81 -6.70
N GLU A 143 -6.98 -9.27 -5.55
CA GLU A 143 -7.26 -8.72 -4.24
C GLU A 143 -5.93 -8.42 -3.55
N PHE A 144 -5.74 -7.18 -3.11
CA PHE A 144 -4.52 -6.74 -2.44
C PHE A 144 -4.79 -5.54 -1.54
N TYR A 145 -3.90 -5.30 -0.60
CA TYR A 145 -4.04 -4.20 0.35
C TYR A 145 -3.30 -2.95 -0.14
N GLN A 146 -4.01 -1.82 -0.06
CA GLN A 146 -3.43 -0.48 -0.15
C GLN A 146 -3.34 0.12 1.25
N CYS A 147 -2.22 0.81 1.52
CA CYS A 147 -2.02 1.59 2.73
C CYS A 147 -1.91 3.04 2.30
N ASP A 148 -3.06 3.70 2.19
CA ASP A 148 -3.17 5.06 1.67
C ASP A 148 -3.07 6.09 2.78
N VAL A 149 -2.41 7.18 2.48
CA VAL A 149 -2.35 8.39 3.29
C VAL A 149 -2.59 9.60 2.41
N ASP A 150 -3.57 10.42 2.76
CA ASP A 150 -3.99 11.58 1.97
C ASP A 150 -4.32 12.78 2.86
N VAL A 151 -4.12 13.96 2.29
CA VAL A 151 -4.61 15.22 2.83
C VAL A 151 -5.40 15.95 1.76
N VAL A 152 -6.55 16.52 2.13
CA VAL A 152 -7.42 17.32 1.26
C VAL A 152 -7.76 18.66 1.88
N GLY A 153 -8.04 19.66 1.04
CA GLY A 153 -8.43 21.00 1.47
C GLY A 153 -7.25 21.95 1.70
N SER A 154 -6.12 21.71 1.04
CA SER A 154 -4.96 22.60 1.05
C SER A 154 -4.12 22.47 -0.21
N ASP A 155 -3.69 23.61 -0.77
CA ASP A 155 -2.78 23.68 -1.92
C ASP A 155 -1.30 23.70 -1.50
N SER A 156 -1.01 23.66 -0.20
CA SER A 156 0.35 23.76 0.32
C SER A 156 1.23 22.61 -0.15
N LEU A 157 2.39 22.92 -0.71
CA LEU A 157 3.41 21.96 -1.11
C LEU A 157 4.18 21.34 0.07
N LEU A 158 3.96 21.82 1.29
CA LEU A 158 4.47 21.16 2.51
C LEU A 158 3.91 19.75 2.67
N HIS A 159 2.76 19.46 2.08
CA HIS A 159 2.19 18.12 2.13
C HIS A 159 2.97 17.12 1.28
N GLU A 160 3.49 17.54 0.12
CA GLU A 160 4.43 16.73 -0.67
C GLU A 160 5.70 16.40 0.14
N VAL A 161 6.23 17.39 0.86
CA VAL A 161 7.41 17.22 1.72
C VAL A 161 7.12 16.24 2.86
N GLU A 162 5.97 16.37 3.54
CA GLU A 162 5.53 15.41 4.57
C GLU A 162 5.42 13.99 4.02
N LEU A 163 4.82 13.80 2.84
CA LEU A 163 4.68 12.48 2.21
C LEU A 163 6.05 11.87 1.87
N ILE A 164 7.00 12.68 1.39
CA ILE A 164 8.37 12.22 1.12
C ILE A 164 9.06 11.80 2.42
N GLN A 165 8.91 12.56 3.51
CA GLN A 165 9.44 12.19 4.82
C GLN A 165 8.83 10.88 5.35
N MET A 166 7.51 10.66 5.14
CA MET A 166 6.87 9.40 5.52
C MET A 166 7.43 8.22 4.72
N VAL A 167 7.68 8.40 3.42
CA VAL A 167 8.34 7.38 2.60
C VAL A 167 9.70 7.02 3.18
N ASP A 168 10.54 8.03 3.45
CA ASP A 168 11.86 7.82 4.03
C ASP A 168 11.79 7.06 5.36
N GLU A 169 10.92 7.49 6.28
CA GLU A 169 10.78 6.90 7.61
C GLU A 169 10.21 5.47 7.57
N VAL A 170 9.19 5.19 6.73
CA VAL A 170 8.62 3.86 6.58
C VAL A 170 9.68 2.87 6.08
N TYR A 171 10.40 3.22 5.01
CA TYR A 171 11.38 2.31 4.43
C TYR A 171 12.65 2.19 5.28
N ARG A 172 13.01 3.24 6.02
CA ARG A 172 14.07 3.17 7.04
C ARG A 172 13.72 2.14 8.12
N ARG A 173 12.48 2.17 8.66
CA ARG A 173 12.02 1.19 9.67
C ARG A 173 11.95 -0.22 9.12
N LEU A 174 11.49 -0.38 7.90
CA LEU A 174 11.44 -1.67 7.20
C LEU A 174 12.82 -2.15 6.70
N LYS A 175 13.87 -1.32 6.82
CA LYS A 175 15.24 -1.60 6.35
C LYS A 175 15.32 -1.90 4.84
N ILE A 176 14.42 -1.35 4.04
CA ILE A 176 14.40 -1.48 2.58
C ILE A 176 15.08 -0.26 1.97
N LYS A 177 16.10 -0.48 1.15
CA LYS A 177 16.71 0.59 0.36
C LYS A 177 15.83 0.92 -0.84
N VAL A 178 15.48 2.20 -0.97
CA VAL A 178 14.57 2.67 -1.99
C VAL A 178 15.10 3.91 -2.70
N ARG A 179 14.56 4.15 -3.90
CA ARG A 179 14.65 5.43 -4.62
C ARG A 179 13.26 5.96 -4.83
N LEU A 180 13.04 7.23 -4.53
CA LEU A 180 11.82 7.95 -4.84
C LEU A 180 12.01 8.70 -6.15
N LEU A 181 11.19 8.38 -7.14
CA LEU A 181 11.07 9.13 -8.39
C LEU A 181 9.96 10.16 -8.22
N ILE A 182 10.21 11.37 -8.66
CA ILE A 182 9.23 12.47 -8.65
C ILE A 182 9.15 13.13 -10.02
N ASN A 183 7.96 13.53 -10.42
CA ASN A 183 7.70 14.39 -11.58
C ASN A 183 6.48 15.27 -11.28
N ASN A 184 6.06 16.08 -12.25
CA ASN A 184 4.86 16.90 -12.14
C ASN A 184 4.03 16.82 -13.44
N ARG A 185 2.73 16.58 -13.33
CA ARG A 185 1.82 16.51 -14.48
C ARG A 185 1.80 17.79 -15.30
N LYS A 186 2.00 18.95 -14.66
CA LYS A 186 2.10 20.26 -15.32
C LYS A 186 3.35 20.36 -16.18
N ILE A 187 4.48 19.77 -15.76
CA ILE A 187 5.69 19.68 -16.60
C ILE A 187 5.40 18.84 -17.84
N LEU A 188 4.74 17.69 -17.68
CA LEU A 188 4.37 16.83 -18.81
C LEU A 188 3.40 17.54 -19.77
N ALA A 189 2.43 18.30 -19.23
CA ALA A 189 1.53 19.12 -20.05
C ALA A 189 2.29 20.20 -20.80
N GLY A 190 3.22 20.90 -20.15
CA GLY A 190 4.08 21.90 -20.81
C GLY A 190 4.96 21.29 -21.92
N ILE A 191 5.48 20.08 -21.70
CA ILE A 191 6.21 19.35 -22.75
C ILE A 191 5.29 19.08 -23.95
N ALA A 192 4.05 18.62 -23.70
CA ALA A 192 3.09 18.39 -24.76
C ALA A 192 2.74 19.68 -25.54
N GLU A 193 2.63 20.83 -24.84
CA GLU A 193 2.42 22.14 -25.47
C GLU A 193 3.58 22.54 -26.38
N ILE A 194 4.84 22.48 -25.91
CA ILE A 194 6.00 22.94 -26.71
C ILE A 194 6.32 22.04 -27.90
N ILE A 195 5.92 20.77 -27.87
CA ILE A 195 6.03 19.89 -29.05
C ILE A 195 4.83 20.01 -29.97
N GLY A 196 3.79 20.80 -29.63
CA GLY A 196 2.62 21.09 -30.45
C GLY A 196 1.46 20.10 -30.32
N TYR A 197 1.40 19.29 -29.28
CA TYR A 197 0.37 18.25 -29.10
C TYR A 197 -0.30 18.30 -27.69
N PRO A 198 -0.82 19.45 -27.22
CA PRO A 198 -1.41 19.59 -25.89
C PRO A 198 -2.62 18.64 -25.66
N ASP A 199 -3.43 18.39 -26.70
CA ASP A 199 -4.62 17.54 -26.61
C ASP A 199 -4.28 16.04 -26.55
N GLN A 200 -3.03 15.65 -26.85
CA GLN A 200 -2.56 14.27 -26.84
C GLN A 200 -1.69 13.93 -25.63
N LEU A 201 -1.76 14.72 -24.55
CA LEU A 201 -1.00 14.50 -23.32
C LEU A 201 -1.12 13.06 -22.81
N THR A 202 -2.31 12.47 -22.84
CA THR A 202 -2.54 11.09 -22.38
C THR A 202 -1.77 10.08 -23.24
N ASP A 203 -1.84 10.20 -24.58
CA ASP A 203 -1.15 9.30 -25.50
C ASP A 203 0.37 9.39 -25.35
N ILE A 204 0.88 10.62 -25.24
CA ILE A 204 2.31 10.90 -25.03
C ILE A 204 2.79 10.28 -23.71
N THR A 205 2.06 10.52 -22.62
CA THR A 205 2.45 10.02 -21.29
C THR A 205 2.37 8.51 -21.19
N VAL A 206 1.36 7.86 -21.79
CA VAL A 206 1.25 6.39 -21.87
C VAL A 206 2.41 5.76 -22.65
N ALA A 207 2.86 6.39 -23.73
CA ALA A 207 4.01 5.93 -24.51
C ALA A 207 5.32 6.07 -23.71
N ILE A 208 5.55 7.23 -23.09
CA ILE A 208 6.74 7.55 -22.31
C ILE A 208 6.86 6.59 -21.10
N ASP A 209 5.77 6.26 -20.41
CA ASP A 209 5.77 5.34 -19.26
C ASP A 209 6.32 3.94 -19.59
N LYS A 210 6.29 3.58 -20.84
CA LYS A 210 6.81 2.27 -21.29
C LYS A 210 8.32 2.30 -21.57
N MET A 211 8.97 3.47 -21.54
CA MET A 211 10.34 3.65 -22.00
C MET A 211 11.33 2.70 -21.30
N ASP A 212 11.22 2.54 -19.98
CA ASP A 212 12.05 1.60 -19.18
C ASP A 212 11.88 0.13 -19.61
N LYS A 213 10.74 -0.24 -20.20
CA LYS A 213 10.40 -1.63 -20.54
C LYS A 213 10.67 -1.99 -21.99
N ILE A 214 10.35 -1.08 -22.91
CA ILE A 214 10.38 -1.37 -24.36
C ILE A 214 11.48 -0.61 -25.10
N GLY A 215 12.12 0.36 -24.44
CA GLY A 215 13.17 1.20 -25.02
C GLY A 215 12.67 2.34 -25.89
N LEU A 216 13.54 3.31 -26.15
CA LEU A 216 13.24 4.56 -26.83
C LEU A 216 12.68 4.36 -28.26
N ASP A 217 13.28 3.44 -29.03
CA ASP A 217 12.87 3.20 -30.41
C ASP A 217 11.40 2.75 -30.53
N LYS A 218 10.97 1.87 -29.64
CA LYS A 218 9.57 1.39 -29.62
C LYS A 218 8.61 2.47 -29.11
N VAL A 219 9.04 3.30 -28.14
CA VAL A 219 8.27 4.46 -27.70
C VAL A 219 8.07 5.42 -28.87
N ASN A 220 9.12 5.72 -29.64
CA ASN A 220 9.04 6.57 -30.80
C ASN A 220 8.11 5.99 -31.89
N ALA A 221 8.15 4.68 -32.10
CA ALA A 221 7.22 4.02 -33.02
C ALA A 221 5.76 4.15 -32.55
N GLU A 222 5.48 3.95 -31.26
CA GLU A 222 4.14 4.14 -30.70
C GLU A 222 3.65 5.59 -30.80
N LEU A 223 4.52 6.56 -30.57
CA LEU A 223 4.19 8.00 -30.76
C LEU A 223 3.82 8.30 -32.22
N ARG A 224 4.55 7.74 -33.22
CA ARG A 224 4.21 7.89 -34.65
C ARG A 224 2.84 7.27 -34.97
N GLU A 225 2.54 6.09 -34.43
CA GLU A 225 1.24 5.44 -34.60
C GLU A 225 0.09 6.30 -34.03
N LYS A 226 0.37 7.09 -33.01
CA LYS A 226 -0.55 8.06 -32.40
C LYS A 226 -0.64 9.39 -33.18
N GLY A 227 0.08 9.53 -34.26
CA GLY A 227 0.06 10.72 -35.12
C GLY A 227 1.00 11.85 -34.70
N ILE A 228 1.92 11.59 -33.74
CA ILE A 228 2.96 12.56 -33.37
C ILE A 228 4.01 12.61 -34.49
N THR A 229 4.31 13.80 -35.00
CA THR A 229 5.28 13.98 -36.07
C THR A 229 6.71 13.70 -35.64
N GLU A 230 7.56 13.36 -36.62
CA GLU A 230 8.99 13.14 -36.38
C GLU A 230 9.67 14.36 -35.76
N GLU A 231 9.30 15.57 -36.23
CA GLU A 231 9.83 16.83 -35.69
C GLU A 231 9.53 16.96 -34.18
N ALA A 232 8.30 16.63 -33.75
CA ALA A 232 7.90 16.66 -32.34
C ALA A 232 8.64 15.60 -31.53
N ILE A 233 8.83 14.39 -32.07
CA ILE A 233 9.60 13.31 -31.43
C ILE A 233 11.06 13.72 -31.23
N VAL A 234 11.68 14.34 -32.23
CA VAL A 234 13.07 14.86 -32.13
C VAL A 234 13.19 15.93 -31.06
N LYS A 235 12.19 16.82 -30.92
CA LYS A 235 12.15 17.81 -29.83
C LYS A 235 11.97 17.18 -28.45
N LEU A 236 11.21 16.09 -28.34
CA LEU A 236 10.88 15.40 -27.08
C LEU A 236 12.08 14.63 -26.51
N GLN A 237 12.88 13.97 -27.35
CA GLN A 237 13.96 13.09 -26.92
C GLN A 237 15.00 13.74 -25.98
N PRO A 238 15.56 14.92 -26.28
CA PRO A 238 16.52 15.56 -25.39
C PRO A 238 15.94 15.90 -24.03
N ILE A 239 14.63 16.17 -23.98
CA ILE A 239 13.92 16.50 -22.74
C ILE A 239 13.81 15.27 -21.84
N LEU A 240 13.40 14.14 -22.41
CA LEU A 240 13.26 12.88 -21.65
C LEU A 240 14.61 12.34 -21.15
N ASN A 241 15.68 12.62 -21.87
CA ASN A 241 17.04 12.19 -21.55
C ASN A 241 17.86 13.28 -20.81
N LEU A 242 17.22 14.25 -20.17
CA LEU A 242 17.92 15.27 -19.39
C LEU A 242 18.77 14.64 -18.28
N GLU A 243 20.10 14.87 -18.36
CA GLU A 243 21.07 14.44 -17.38
C GLU A 243 21.46 15.56 -16.41
N GLY A 244 21.96 15.17 -15.24
CA GLY A 244 22.42 16.06 -14.19
C GLY A 244 21.66 15.87 -12.87
N SER A 245 22.01 16.69 -11.88
CA SER A 245 21.32 16.77 -10.60
C SER A 245 19.87 17.26 -10.79
N ASN A 246 19.03 17.08 -9.77
CA ASN A 246 17.65 17.56 -9.81
C ASN A 246 17.57 19.08 -10.07
N SER A 247 18.46 19.85 -9.44
CA SER A 247 18.53 21.32 -9.63
C SER A 247 18.92 21.70 -11.06
N GLU A 248 19.94 21.05 -11.63
CA GLU A 248 20.36 21.31 -13.02
C GLU A 248 19.26 20.96 -14.02
N LYS A 249 18.51 19.86 -13.77
CA LYS A 249 17.35 19.48 -14.60
C LYS A 249 16.25 20.52 -14.54
N LEU A 250 15.92 21.03 -13.34
CA LEU A 250 14.90 22.05 -13.16
C LEU A 250 15.27 23.36 -13.86
N GLU A 251 16.54 23.80 -13.80
CA GLU A 251 17.00 25.00 -14.52
C GLU A 251 16.93 24.82 -16.04
N LYS A 252 17.32 23.65 -16.55
CA LYS A 252 17.15 23.33 -17.98
C LYS A 252 15.68 23.33 -18.38
N LEU A 253 14.80 22.71 -17.58
CA LEU A 253 13.35 22.66 -17.83
C LEU A 253 12.74 24.05 -17.82
N LYS A 254 13.15 24.94 -16.94
CA LYS A 254 12.71 26.32 -16.91
C LYS A 254 12.99 27.05 -18.24
N THR A 255 14.17 26.82 -18.82
CA THR A 255 14.52 27.37 -20.13
C THR A 255 13.70 26.71 -21.26
N ILE A 256 13.56 25.38 -21.25
CA ILE A 256 12.85 24.64 -22.27
C ILE A 256 11.36 25.00 -22.29
N LEU A 257 10.75 25.18 -21.13
CA LEU A 257 9.33 25.41 -20.91
C LEU A 257 8.95 26.90 -20.81
N GLN A 258 9.86 27.83 -21.16
CA GLN A 258 9.65 29.28 -21.00
C GLN A 258 8.37 29.78 -21.67
N ASP A 259 7.94 29.15 -22.77
CA ASP A 259 6.75 29.51 -23.55
C ASP A 259 5.49 28.74 -23.09
N SER A 260 5.58 27.92 -22.04
CA SER A 260 4.46 27.17 -21.44
C SER A 260 4.22 27.61 -19.99
N PRO A 261 3.22 28.45 -19.72
CA PRO A 261 2.90 28.87 -18.34
C PRO A 261 2.58 27.69 -17.39
N ILE A 262 1.90 26.65 -17.92
CA ILE A 262 1.59 25.45 -17.12
C ILE A 262 2.87 24.65 -16.81
N GLY A 263 3.76 24.52 -17.78
CA GLY A 263 5.04 23.84 -17.60
C GLY A 263 5.92 24.55 -16.59
N LEU A 264 6.04 25.88 -16.69
CA LEU A 264 6.78 26.69 -15.71
C LEU A 264 6.22 26.56 -14.32
N LYS A 265 4.89 26.55 -14.13
CA LYS A 265 4.27 26.32 -12.82
C LYS A 265 4.66 24.97 -12.23
N GLY A 266 4.70 23.91 -13.06
CA GLY A 266 5.16 22.61 -12.60
C GLY A 266 6.62 22.58 -12.16
N VAL A 267 7.49 23.32 -12.86
CA VAL A 267 8.91 23.50 -12.48
C VAL A 267 9.04 24.26 -11.15
N GLU A 268 8.27 25.35 -10.98
CA GLU A 268 8.25 26.15 -9.75
C GLU A 268 7.79 25.31 -8.55
N GLU A 269 6.72 24.52 -8.70
CA GLU A 269 6.21 23.62 -7.66
C GLU A 269 7.28 22.60 -7.21
N LEU A 270 7.93 21.92 -8.15
CA LEU A 270 9.00 20.99 -7.80
C LEU A 270 10.24 21.68 -7.22
N SER A 271 10.59 22.85 -7.74
CA SER A 271 11.71 23.65 -7.19
C SER A 271 11.46 23.99 -5.72
N MET A 272 10.25 24.39 -5.37
CA MET A 272 9.85 24.67 -4.00
C MET A 272 9.90 23.41 -3.10
N VAL A 273 9.40 22.27 -3.58
CA VAL A 273 9.49 21.00 -2.85
C VAL A 273 10.96 20.62 -2.59
N PHE A 274 11.81 20.70 -3.59
CA PHE A 274 13.23 20.40 -3.42
C PHE A 274 13.96 21.42 -2.54
N ASP A 275 13.50 22.66 -2.52
CA ASP A 275 14.07 23.69 -1.64
C ASP A 275 13.74 23.38 -0.17
N TYR A 276 12.49 23.09 0.16
CA TYR A 276 12.10 22.66 1.50
C TYR A 276 12.82 21.39 1.97
N LEU A 277 13.07 20.45 1.06
CA LEU A 277 13.77 19.21 1.39
C LEU A 277 15.24 19.41 1.77
N LYS A 278 15.87 20.57 1.44
CA LYS A 278 17.22 20.88 1.89
C LYS A 278 17.32 21.08 3.40
N ASP A 279 16.22 21.49 4.04
CA ASP A 279 16.14 21.74 5.47
C ASP A 279 15.81 20.47 6.27
N VAL A 280 15.65 19.34 5.60
CA VAL A 280 15.24 18.06 6.19
C VAL A 280 16.25 16.97 5.86
N ASP A 281 16.67 16.19 6.86
CA ASP A 281 17.57 15.05 6.67
C ASP A 281 16.81 13.87 6.05
N ILE A 282 16.83 13.76 4.72
CA ILE A 282 16.23 12.65 3.95
C ILE A 282 17.36 11.73 3.47
N ARG A 283 17.25 10.44 3.82
CA ARG A 283 18.23 9.40 3.43
C ARG A 283 17.90 8.75 2.10
N THR A 284 16.62 8.73 1.75
CA THR A 284 16.12 8.19 0.48
C THR A 284 16.60 9.05 -0.68
N GLU A 285 17.21 8.43 -1.68
CA GLU A 285 17.56 9.12 -2.94
C GLU A 285 16.28 9.59 -3.63
N ILE A 286 16.17 10.90 -3.89
CA ILE A 286 15.04 11.51 -4.61
C ILE A 286 15.55 11.93 -5.99
N LYS A 287 14.91 11.43 -7.05
CA LYS A 287 15.28 11.69 -8.44
C LYS A 287 14.12 12.30 -9.22
N LEU A 288 14.35 13.48 -9.81
CA LEU A 288 13.48 14.01 -10.85
C LEU A 288 13.59 13.14 -12.10
N ASP A 289 12.48 12.52 -12.48
CA ASP A 289 12.41 11.58 -13.60
C ASP A 289 11.28 11.94 -14.55
N LEU A 290 11.63 12.51 -15.70
CA LEU A 290 10.66 12.97 -16.70
C LEU A 290 9.95 11.82 -17.43
N THR A 291 10.47 10.60 -17.30
CA THR A 291 9.82 9.40 -17.81
C THR A 291 8.75 8.87 -16.87
N LEU A 292 8.70 9.34 -15.61
CA LEU A 292 7.62 9.09 -14.72
C LEU A 292 6.37 9.84 -15.21
N ALA A 293 5.64 9.21 -16.07
CA ALA A 293 4.41 9.73 -16.67
C ALA A 293 3.17 8.95 -16.25
N ARG A 294 3.37 7.96 -15.39
CA ARG A 294 2.39 7.03 -14.82
C ARG A 294 1.48 7.72 -13.82
N GLY A 295 0.36 7.10 -13.60
CA GLY A 295 -0.59 7.46 -12.56
C GLY A 295 -2.01 7.36 -13.08
N LEU A 296 -2.96 7.42 -12.16
CA LEU A 296 -4.37 7.51 -12.49
C LEU A 296 -4.63 8.86 -13.16
N SER A 297 -5.61 8.91 -14.06
CA SER A 297 -5.91 10.08 -14.88
C SER A 297 -6.30 11.33 -14.08
N TYR A 298 -6.58 11.18 -12.81
CA TYR A 298 -6.98 12.27 -11.91
C TYR A 298 -5.81 13.08 -11.30
N TYR A 299 -4.54 12.68 -11.48
CA TYR A 299 -3.42 13.48 -10.97
C TYR A 299 -3.22 14.75 -11.79
N THR A 300 -2.97 15.86 -11.08
CA THR A 300 -2.88 17.23 -11.64
C THR A 300 -1.57 17.95 -11.36
N GLY A 301 -0.81 17.50 -10.35
CA GLY A 301 0.44 18.11 -9.89
C GLY A 301 1.57 17.10 -9.75
N ALA A 302 2.27 17.16 -8.62
CA ALA A 302 3.35 16.22 -8.29
C ALA A 302 2.87 14.77 -8.36
N ILE A 303 3.71 13.89 -8.90
CA ILE A 303 3.53 12.44 -8.94
C ILE A 303 4.75 11.75 -8.37
N PHE A 304 4.52 10.65 -7.64
CA PHE A 304 5.53 9.92 -6.91
C PHE A 304 5.52 8.44 -7.29
N GLU A 305 6.71 7.88 -7.39
CA GLU A 305 6.90 6.43 -7.51
C GLU A 305 8.11 5.99 -6.69
N VAL A 306 7.97 4.95 -5.88
CA VAL A 306 9.06 4.39 -5.08
C VAL A 306 9.43 3.01 -5.61
N LYS A 307 10.71 2.84 -5.95
CA LYS A 307 11.30 1.58 -6.41
C LYS A 307 12.24 1.02 -5.34
N ALA A 308 12.12 -0.28 -5.05
CA ALA A 308 13.14 -1.00 -4.27
C ALA A 308 14.42 -1.13 -5.10
N LEU A 309 15.59 -0.96 -4.46
CA LEU A 309 16.88 -1.00 -5.16
C LEU A 309 17.46 -2.41 -5.25
N ASP A 310 17.25 -3.22 -4.22
CA ASP A 310 17.89 -4.53 -4.08
C ASP A 310 17.02 -5.69 -4.63
N VAL A 311 15.82 -5.39 -5.15
CA VAL A 311 14.87 -6.39 -5.67
C VAL A 311 14.22 -5.89 -6.96
N GLN A 312 14.20 -6.72 -7.99
CA GLN A 312 13.44 -6.43 -9.21
C GLN A 312 11.94 -6.70 -9.00
N ILE A 313 11.22 -5.64 -8.67
CA ILE A 313 9.77 -5.64 -8.49
C ILE A 313 9.20 -4.32 -9.02
N GLY A 314 7.91 -4.30 -9.34
CA GLY A 314 7.24 -3.02 -9.68
C GLY A 314 7.23 -2.05 -8.49
N SER A 315 6.79 -0.82 -8.73
CA SER A 315 6.68 0.23 -7.70
C SER A 315 6.06 -0.28 -6.42
N ILE A 316 6.69 -0.01 -5.29
CA ILE A 316 6.22 -0.44 -3.95
C ILE A 316 5.42 0.66 -3.23
N THR A 317 5.53 1.91 -3.69
CA THR A 317 4.68 3.04 -3.28
C THR A 317 4.47 3.94 -4.49
N GLY A 318 3.32 4.57 -4.59
CA GLY A 318 3.02 5.55 -5.61
C GLY A 318 1.89 6.48 -5.19
N GLY A 319 1.80 7.65 -5.82
CA GLY A 319 0.77 8.63 -5.52
C GLY A 319 0.96 9.93 -6.27
N GLY A 320 0.27 10.98 -5.83
CA GLY A 320 0.38 12.30 -6.40
C GLY A 320 -0.68 13.27 -5.93
N ARG A 321 -0.62 14.50 -6.44
CA ARG A 321 -1.59 15.56 -6.22
C ARG A 321 -2.78 15.44 -7.17
N TYR A 322 -3.97 15.65 -6.63
CA TYR A 322 -5.24 15.65 -7.35
C TYR A 322 -6.07 16.85 -6.90
N ASP A 323 -6.26 17.84 -7.76
CA ASP A 323 -6.83 19.14 -7.38
C ASP A 323 -8.35 19.20 -7.49
N ASP A 324 -9.00 18.30 -8.22
CA ASP A 324 -10.45 18.35 -8.44
C ASP A 324 -11.13 16.96 -8.42
N LEU A 325 -10.55 16.00 -7.70
CA LEU A 325 -11.17 14.67 -7.62
C LEU A 325 -12.55 14.72 -6.95
N THR A 326 -12.75 15.59 -5.97
CA THR A 326 -14.03 15.83 -5.32
C THR A 326 -15.03 16.55 -6.23
N GLY A 327 -14.55 17.28 -7.26
CA GLY A 327 -15.38 17.95 -8.27
C GLY A 327 -16.25 16.98 -9.06
N ILE A 328 -15.79 15.73 -9.22
CA ILE A 328 -16.56 14.64 -9.83
C ILE A 328 -17.87 14.37 -9.05
N PHE A 329 -17.88 14.64 -7.76
CA PHE A 329 -19.02 14.48 -6.85
C PHE A 329 -19.68 15.81 -6.47
N GLY A 330 -19.34 16.94 -7.18
CA GLY A 330 -19.98 18.23 -7.00
C GLY A 330 -19.24 19.22 -6.09
N LEU A 331 -18.15 18.82 -5.41
CA LEU A 331 -17.34 19.72 -4.58
C LEU A 331 -16.07 20.12 -5.33
N LYS A 332 -16.13 21.26 -6.04
CA LYS A 332 -15.02 21.78 -6.83
C LYS A 332 -13.97 22.50 -5.97
N ASN A 333 -12.78 22.70 -6.55
CA ASN A 333 -11.67 23.46 -5.98
C ASN A 333 -11.18 22.90 -4.62
N MET A 334 -11.19 21.57 -4.46
CA MET A 334 -10.66 20.88 -3.29
C MET A 334 -9.39 20.14 -3.68
N SER A 335 -8.24 20.77 -3.45
CA SER A 335 -6.94 20.16 -3.68
C SER A 335 -6.68 19.03 -2.69
N GLY A 336 -6.05 17.98 -3.16
CA GLY A 336 -5.61 16.87 -2.35
C GLY A 336 -4.30 16.29 -2.86
N VAL A 337 -3.56 15.65 -1.97
CA VAL A 337 -2.35 14.89 -2.31
C VAL A 337 -2.25 13.67 -1.40
N GLY A 338 -1.80 12.56 -1.97
CA GLY A 338 -1.66 11.34 -1.20
C GLY A 338 -0.76 10.30 -1.88
N ILE A 339 -0.33 9.32 -1.09
CA ILE A 339 0.45 8.18 -1.55
C ILE A 339 -0.14 6.87 -0.99
N SER A 340 0.10 5.80 -1.70
CA SER A 340 -0.31 4.44 -1.34
C SER A 340 0.91 3.52 -1.25
N PHE A 341 1.11 2.90 -0.09
CA PHE A 341 2.10 1.84 0.08
C PHE A 341 1.48 0.50 -0.30
N GLY A 342 2.12 -0.21 -1.23
CA GLY A 342 1.69 -1.51 -1.72
C GLY A 342 2.14 -2.64 -0.79
N ALA A 343 1.35 -2.95 0.25
CA ALA A 343 1.72 -3.89 1.30
C ALA A 343 2.17 -5.26 0.79
N ASP A 344 1.53 -5.78 -0.25
CA ASP A 344 1.85 -7.09 -0.81
C ASP A 344 3.21 -7.10 -1.51
N ARG A 345 3.57 -6.01 -2.21
CA ARG A 345 4.91 -5.88 -2.82
C ARG A 345 5.99 -5.63 -1.78
N ILE A 346 5.69 -4.83 -0.74
CA ILE A 346 6.59 -4.64 0.41
C ILE A 346 6.85 -5.99 1.09
N PHE A 347 5.81 -6.81 1.28
CA PHE A 347 5.93 -8.16 1.81
C PHE A 347 6.88 -9.03 0.96
N ASP A 348 6.71 -9.01 -0.37
CA ASP A 348 7.56 -9.76 -1.30
C ASP A 348 9.04 -9.32 -1.20
N VAL A 349 9.30 -8.00 -1.08
CA VAL A 349 10.65 -7.45 -0.89
C VAL A 349 11.26 -7.90 0.43
N LEU A 350 10.54 -7.73 1.56
CA LEU A 350 11.03 -8.13 2.89
C LEU A 350 11.32 -9.63 2.95
N ASN A 351 10.45 -10.45 2.35
CA ASN A 351 10.63 -11.90 2.33
C ASN A 351 11.81 -12.32 1.45
N GLN A 352 12.02 -11.67 0.29
CA GLN A 352 13.14 -11.98 -0.61
C GLN A 352 14.49 -11.58 -0.01
N LEU A 353 14.54 -10.52 0.81
CA LEU A 353 15.76 -10.00 1.45
C LEU A 353 15.97 -10.52 2.88
N ASP A 354 15.09 -11.40 3.38
CA ASP A 354 15.11 -11.93 4.77
C ASP A 354 15.18 -10.81 5.84
N LEU A 355 14.37 -9.75 5.64
CA LEU A 355 14.39 -8.55 6.50
C LEU A 355 13.31 -8.56 7.60
N PHE A 356 12.46 -9.60 7.67
CA PHE A 356 11.51 -9.72 8.76
C PHE A 356 12.23 -9.95 10.09
N PRO A 357 11.77 -9.33 11.20
CA PRO A 357 12.31 -9.59 12.54
C PRO A 357 12.17 -11.07 12.89
N LYS A 358 13.28 -11.71 13.32
CA LYS A 358 13.27 -13.16 13.67
C LYS A 358 12.61 -13.42 15.03
N ASP A 359 12.62 -12.44 15.91
CA ASP A 359 12.23 -12.61 17.32
C ASP A 359 10.71 -12.47 17.56
N ASN A 360 9.91 -12.06 16.55
CA ASN A 360 8.48 -11.74 16.69
C ASN A 360 7.59 -12.52 15.73
N MET A 361 7.99 -13.72 15.32
CA MET A 361 7.23 -14.50 14.32
C MET A 361 6.11 -15.35 14.92
N THR A 362 6.07 -15.48 16.24
CA THR A 362 4.98 -16.14 16.96
C THR A 362 4.23 -15.15 17.84
N THR A 363 2.94 -15.39 18.02
CA THR A 363 2.12 -14.60 18.96
C THR A 363 2.26 -15.05 20.38
N THR A 364 2.72 -16.29 20.64
CA THR A 364 2.88 -16.86 21.99
C THR A 364 4.33 -16.73 22.44
N GLN A 365 4.56 -16.02 23.55
CA GLN A 365 5.89 -15.84 24.11
C GLN A 365 6.31 -17.00 25.03
N ILE A 366 5.34 -17.63 25.70
CA ILE A 366 5.59 -18.72 26.65
C ILE A 366 4.48 -19.76 26.65
N LEU A 367 4.86 -21.03 26.63
CA LEU A 367 3.97 -22.19 26.81
C LEU A 367 4.17 -22.81 28.17
N PHE A 368 3.12 -22.96 28.96
CA PHE A 368 3.10 -23.76 30.17
C PHE A 368 2.82 -25.22 29.82
N VAL A 369 3.68 -26.12 30.30
CA VAL A 369 3.48 -27.56 30.18
C VAL A 369 2.38 -28.01 31.14
N ASN A 370 1.51 -28.87 30.64
CA ASN A 370 0.42 -29.44 31.39
C ASN A 370 0.81 -30.86 31.88
N PHE A 371 1.03 -31.00 33.16
CA PHE A 371 1.35 -32.30 33.80
C PHE A 371 0.11 -33.01 34.31
N GLY A 372 -0.98 -32.28 34.62
CA GLY A 372 -2.21 -32.81 35.14
C GLY A 372 -3.14 -31.75 35.75
N LYS A 373 -4.23 -32.22 36.35
CA LYS A 373 -5.28 -31.30 36.85
C LYS A 373 -4.81 -30.41 38.02
N GLN A 374 -3.86 -30.84 38.79
CA GLN A 374 -3.33 -30.07 39.94
C GLN A 374 -2.48 -28.92 39.41
N GLU A 375 -1.57 -29.23 38.51
CA GLU A 375 -0.68 -28.26 37.86
C GLU A 375 -1.49 -27.29 37.00
N GLU A 376 -2.51 -27.75 36.26
CA GLU A 376 -3.43 -26.87 35.55
C GLU A 376 -4.00 -25.77 36.46
N ARG A 377 -4.56 -26.18 37.60
CA ARG A 377 -5.17 -25.22 38.53
C ARG A 377 -4.15 -24.24 39.11
N TYR A 378 -2.94 -24.69 39.37
CA TYR A 378 -1.85 -23.84 39.84
C TYR A 378 -1.39 -22.85 38.77
N CYS A 379 -1.30 -23.29 37.53
CA CYS A 379 -0.87 -22.43 36.39
C CYS A 379 -1.91 -21.36 35.99
N LEU A 380 -3.21 -21.58 36.23
CA LEU A 380 -4.24 -20.63 35.80
C LEU A 380 -4.06 -19.19 36.34
N PRO A 381 -3.82 -18.97 37.63
CA PRO A 381 -3.56 -17.62 38.15
C PRO A 381 -2.24 -17.03 37.63
N LEU A 382 -1.20 -17.84 37.41
CA LEU A 382 0.07 -17.39 36.86
C LEU A 382 -0.11 -16.91 35.39
N LEU A 383 -0.86 -17.67 34.58
CA LEU A 383 -1.22 -17.28 33.22
C LEU A 383 -2.01 -15.99 33.20
N LYS A 384 -2.95 -15.79 34.12
CA LYS A 384 -3.70 -14.54 34.23
C LYS A 384 -2.77 -13.37 34.50
N GLN A 385 -1.85 -13.53 35.47
CA GLN A 385 -0.88 -12.49 35.84
C GLN A 385 0.05 -12.13 34.68
N LEU A 386 0.53 -13.10 33.87
CA LEU A 386 1.32 -12.85 32.68
C LEU A 386 0.55 -12.06 31.67
N ARG A 387 -0.71 -12.44 31.38
CA ARG A 387 -1.58 -11.77 30.43
C ARG A 387 -1.94 -10.35 30.85
N GLU A 388 -2.16 -10.12 32.14
CA GLU A 388 -2.34 -8.78 32.74
C GLU A 388 -1.08 -7.91 32.60
N ALA A 389 0.09 -8.52 32.59
CA ALA A 389 1.38 -7.88 32.35
C ALA A 389 1.65 -7.64 30.83
N GLY A 390 0.72 -8.03 29.93
CA GLY A 390 0.86 -7.89 28.49
C GLY A 390 1.70 -8.99 27.81
N ILE A 391 1.95 -10.12 28.50
CA ILE A 391 2.73 -11.24 27.99
C ILE A 391 1.79 -12.30 27.40
N ASN A 392 2.04 -12.70 26.18
CA ASN A 392 1.26 -13.71 25.46
C ASN A 392 1.64 -15.11 25.94
N ALA A 393 0.78 -15.68 26.81
CA ALA A 393 1.01 -16.97 27.45
C ALA A 393 -0.12 -17.95 27.18
N GLU A 394 0.21 -19.20 26.90
CA GLU A 394 -0.73 -20.31 26.78
C GLU A 394 -0.31 -21.50 27.64
N ILE A 395 -1.25 -22.38 27.95
CA ILE A 395 -0.99 -23.69 28.56
C ILE A 395 -1.39 -24.77 27.57
N TYR A 396 -0.62 -25.83 27.48
CA TYR A 396 -1.00 -26.98 26.65
C TYR A 396 -2.33 -27.57 27.17
N PRO A 397 -3.34 -27.77 26.28
CA PRO A 397 -4.74 -27.96 26.70
C PRO A 397 -5.00 -29.31 27.40
N GLU A 398 -4.12 -30.29 27.25
CA GLU A 398 -4.29 -31.65 27.79
C GLU A 398 -3.04 -32.11 28.49
N ALA A 399 -3.20 -32.90 29.56
CA ALA A 399 -2.09 -33.63 30.16
C ALA A 399 -1.57 -34.64 29.12
N ALA A 400 -0.38 -34.42 28.61
CA ALA A 400 0.24 -35.24 27.57
C ALA A 400 1.73 -35.47 27.87
N LYS A 401 2.32 -36.48 27.21
CA LYS A 401 3.76 -36.74 27.30
C LYS A 401 4.55 -35.47 26.98
N MET A 402 5.56 -35.16 27.79
CA MET A 402 6.46 -34.00 27.64
C MET A 402 6.91 -33.80 26.18
N LYS A 403 7.36 -34.87 25.52
CA LYS A 403 7.80 -34.83 24.13
C LYS A 403 6.76 -34.23 23.18
N LYS A 404 5.45 -34.54 23.36
CA LYS A 404 4.36 -34.01 22.53
C LYS A 404 4.22 -32.49 22.71
N GLN A 405 4.28 -32.03 23.94
CA GLN A 405 4.16 -30.62 24.32
C GLN A 405 5.37 -29.79 23.85
N MET A 406 6.58 -30.35 24.04
CA MET A 406 7.81 -29.71 23.52
C MET A 406 7.82 -29.63 21.99
N THR A 407 7.36 -30.69 21.30
CA THR A 407 7.23 -30.65 19.82
C THR A 407 6.18 -29.60 19.35
N TYR A 408 5.14 -29.39 20.14
CA TYR A 408 4.17 -28.32 19.88
C TYR A 408 4.81 -26.93 20.01
N ALA A 409 5.56 -26.70 21.10
CA ALA A 409 6.29 -25.45 21.30
C ALA A 409 7.28 -25.17 20.15
N ASP A 410 8.05 -26.18 19.78
CA ASP A 410 9.04 -26.12 18.70
C ASP A 410 8.39 -25.80 17.35
N LYS A 411 7.33 -26.51 16.96
CA LYS A 411 6.60 -26.27 15.72
C LYS A 411 5.92 -24.91 15.63
N LYS A 412 5.54 -24.34 16.78
CA LYS A 412 4.97 -22.99 16.87
C LYS A 412 6.02 -21.91 17.09
N GLU A 413 7.29 -22.28 17.11
CA GLU A 413 8.41 -21.37 17.36
C GLU A 413 8.26 -20.57 18.65
N ILE A 414 7.65 -21.18 19.70
CA ILE A 414 7.46 -20.54 21.00
C ILE A 414 8.81 -20.46 21.70
N PRO A 415 9.31 -19.26 22.04
CA PRO A 415 10.69 -19.10 22.52
C PRO A 415 10.92 -19.65 23.91
N PHE A 416 9.88 -19.68 24.76
CA PHE A 416 10.01 -20.14 26.13
C PHE A 416 8.98 -21.19 26.53
N VAL A 417 9.39 -22.13 27.34
CA VAL A 417 8.51 -23.16 27.93
C VAL A 417 8.67 -23.12 29.44
N ALA A 418 7.53 -23.00 30.17
CA ALA A 418 7.46 -23.08 31.61
C ALA A 418 7.13 -24.52 32.04
N LEU A 419 7.92 -25.06 32.89
CA LEU A 419 7.76 -26.37 33.52
C LEU A 419 7.44 -26.16 35.00
N ILE A 420 6.26 -26.58 35.42
CA ILE A 420 5.82 -26.47 36.84
C ILE A 420 5.24 -27.82 37.22
N GLY A 421 6.03 -28.62 37.93
CA GLY A 421 5.62 -29.85 38.54
C GLY A 421 5.42 -29.68 40.05
N GLU A 422 5.29 -30.80 40.79
CA GLU A 422 5.05 -30.78 42.23
C GLU A 422 6.14 -30.02 43.02
N ASN A 423 7.41 -30.16 42.64
CA ASN A 423 8.51 -29.49 43.31
C ASN A 423 8.46 -27.98 43.09
N GLU A 424 8.28 -27.55 41.86
CA GLU A 424 8.18 -26.13 41.50
C GLU A 424 6.97 -25.46 42.18
N MET A 425 5.85 -26.19 42.31
CA MET A 425 4.67 -25.69 43.04
C MET A 425 4.95 -25.52 44.56
N GLN A 426 5.69 -26.44 45.18
CA GLN A 426 6.04 -26.33 46.58
C GLN A 426 7.04 -25.22 46.88
N GLU A 427 8.00 -25.00 45.99
CA GLU A 427 9.03 -23.97 46.12
C GLU A 427 8.56 -22.60 45.60
N GLY A 428 7.43 -22.52 44.88
CA GLY A 428 6.90 -21.28 44.28
C GLY A 428 7.75 -20.73 43.15
N ILE A 429 8.44 -21.60 42.42
CA ILE A 429 9.34 -21.26 41.31
C ILE A 429 8.80 -21.79 39.98
N ILE A 430 9.33 -21.28 38.88
CA ILE A 430 9.03 -21.70 37.50
C ILE A 430 10.32 -22.15 36.84
N SER A 431 10.37 -23.39 36.42
CA SER A 431 11.50 -23.86 35.61
C SER A 431 11.31 -23.43 34.17
N LEU A 432 12.02 -22.37 33.78
CA LEU A 432 11.93 -21.70 32.46
C LEU A 432 12.98 -22.26 31.52
N LYS A 433 12.52 -22.84 30.41
CA LYS A 433 13.38 -23.32 29.33
C LYS A 433 13.34 -22.38 28.17
N ASN A 434 14.53 -21.94 27.71
CA ASN A 434 14.68 -21.25 26.43
C ASN A 434 14.77 -22.29 25.29
N MET A 435 13.87 -22.24 24.34
CA MET A 435 13.77 -23.22 23.27
C MET A 435 14.88 -23.05 22.21
N LEU A 436 15.47 -21.85 22.08
CA LEU A 436 16.54 -21.57 21.13
C LEU A 436 17.92 -22.02 21.68
N SER A 437 18.25 -21.60 22.91
CA SER A 437 19.55 -21.98 23.53
C SER A 437 19.54 -23.36 24.16
N GLY A 438 18.36 -23.88 24.51
CA GLY A 438 18.20 -25.11 25.28
C GLY A 438 18.49 -24.94 26.79
N GLU A 439 18.88 -23.76 27.24
CA GLU A 439 19.15 -23.45 28.65
C GLU A 439 17.86 -23.47 29.48
N GLN A 440 17.99 -23.91 30.76
CA GLN A 440 16.88 -24.00 31.69
C GLN A 440 17.30 -23.36 33.00
N HIS A 441 16.47 -22.46 33.53
CA HIS A 441 16.73 -21.77 34.80
C HIS A 441 15.46 -21.70 35.63
N ASN A 442 15.62 -21.78 36.95
CA ASN A 442 14.53 -21.51 37.87
C ASN A 442 14.39 -20.01 38.08
N VAL A 443 13.17 -19.50 37.95
CA VAL A 443 12.84 -18.07 38.06
C VAL A 443 11.60 -17.90 38.94
N THR A 444 11.48 -16.74 39.57
CA THR A 444 10.23 -16.30 40.22
C THR A 444 9.28 -15.74 39.17
N MET A 445 8.04 -15.48 39.56
CA MET A 445 7.07 -14.86 38.67
C MET A 445 7.47 -13.44 38.24
N GLU A 446 8.04 -12.67 39.17
CA GLU A 446 8.54 -11.31 38.91
C GLU A 446 9.69 -11.33 37.88
N GLU A 447 10.65 -12.21 38.07
CA GLU A 447 11.79 -12.40 37.18
C GLU A 447 11.33 -12.86 35.77
N LEU A 448 10.30 -13.74 35.72
CA LEU A 448 9.71 -14.18 34.46
C LEU A 448 9.07 -13.00 33.68
N VAL A 449 8.29 -12.17 34.38
CA VAL A 449 7.67 -11.00 33.81
C VAL A 449 8.72 -10.02 33.27
N GLU A 450 9.80 -9.75 34.01
CA GLU A 450 10.88 -8.88 33.57
C GLU A 450 11.62 -9.41 32.32
N ARG A 451 11.87 -10.73 32.28
CA ARG A 451 12.54 -11.37 31.13
C ARG A 451 11.70 -11.33 29.85
N LEU A 452 10.38 -11.49 29.97
CA LEU A 452 9.48 -11.58 28.82
C LEU A 452 8.99 -10.20 28.33
N LYS A 453 9.17 -9.13 29.11
CA LYS A 453 8.90 -7.74 28.72
C LYS A 453 10.03 -7.09 27.90
N ARG A 454 11.24 -7.68 27.93
CA ARG A 454 12.41 -7.23 27.16
C ARG A 454 12.36 -7.76 25.74
#